data_6133767adf25f8510c800df767e38f81
#
_entry.id   6133767adf25f8510c800df767e38f81
#
_cell.length_a   1.000
_cell.length_b   1.000
_cell.length_c   1.000
_cell.angle_alpha   90.00
_cell.angle_beta   90.00
_cell.angle_gamma   90.00
#
_symmetry.space_group_name_H-M   'P 1'
#
loop_
_entity.id
_entity.type
_entity.pdbx_description
1 polymer ?
#
loop_
_entity_poly.entity_id
_entity_poly.type
_entity_poly.pdbx_seq_one_letter_code
_entity_poly.pdbx_strand_id
1 'polypeptide(L)'
;GCFDCFLLAGRYTLLDQTSLEKLMPICENNNISLILGGVFNSGILINPSPESYFDYTKLDSNWFENLTKSLVRIPKDHESAEFWLNKANSIKNACESFDTTLKKAAIQFPYFNRTVSSCILGMNSSNQVIENIDDYNRKLPSSFWQHLKDNKLIDERSKII
;
A
#
# COMPACT_ATOMS: atom_id res chain seq x y z
N GLY A 1 23.74 0.60 13.10
CA GLY A 1 22.78 1.70 12.98
C GLY A 1 22.27 2.12 14.33
N CYS A 2 21.62 3.27 14.41
CA CYS A 2 21.09 3.80 15.67
C CYS A 2 19.56 3.73 15.71
N PHE A 3 18.92 3.09 14.73
CA PHE A 3 17.46 3.06 14.65
C PHE A 3 16.96 1.62 14.74
N ASP A 4 15.93 1.40 15.55
CA ASP A 4 15.25 0.12 15.71
C ASP A 4 14.04 0.01 14.80
N CYS A 5 13.43 1.15 14.42
CA CYS A 5 12.31 1.19 13.50
C CYS A 5 12.24 2.49 12.71
N PHE A 6 11.52 2.42 11.56
CA PHE A 6 11.13 3.57 10.76
C PHE A 6 9.62 3.59 10.53
N LEU A 7 9.06 4.79 10.38
CA LEU A 7 7.72 4.96 9.82
C LEU A 7 7.86 5.15 8.31
N LEU A 8 7.24 4.25 7.55
CA LEU A 8 7.19 4.29 6.09
C LEU A 8 5.77 4.60 5.62
N ALA A 9 5.59 5.70 4.90
CA ALA A 9 4.28 6.13 4.42
C ALA A 9 4.07 5.80 2.94
N GLY A 10 3.06 4.94 2.65
CA GLY A 10 2.53 4.71 1.32
C GLY A 10 3.45 4.01 0.30
N ARG A 11 4.60 3.46 0.70
CA ARG A 11 5.59 2.84 -0.20
C ARG A 11 5.77 1.33 -0.02
N TYR A 12 5.00 0.73 0.88
CA TYR A 12 4.77 -0.71 0.95
C TYR A 12 3.30 -0.95 1.29
N THR A 13 2.50 -0.95 0.26
CA THR A 13 1.05 -1.15 0.32
C THR A 13 0.64 -2.13 -0.77
N LEU A 14 -0.62 -2.53 -0.79
CA LEU A 14 -1.15 -3.37 -1.88
C LEU A 14 -1.01 -2.71 -3.27
N LEU A 15 -0.94 -1.38 -3.34
CA LEU A 15 -0.79 -0.62 -4.58
C LEU A 15 0.66 -0.36 -4.97
N ASP A 16 1.50 0.04 -4.00
CA ASP A 16 2.88 0.47 -4.21
C ASP A 16 3.83 -0.37 -3.36
N GLN A 17 4.75 -1.08 -3.99
CA GLN A 17 5.78 -1.93 -3.37
C GLN A 17 7.20 -1.43 -3.69
N THR A 18 7.37 -0.17 -4.07
CA THR A 18 8.68 0.39 -4.49
C THR A 18 9.77 0.27 -3.43
N SER A 19 9.40 0.23 -2.14
CA SER A 19 10.36 0.01 -1.05
C SER A 19 11.06 -1.36 -1.07
N LEU A 20 10.50 -2.34 -1.80
CA LEU A 20 11.13 -3.66 -1.98
C LEU A 20 12.46 -3.59 -2.74
N GLU A 21 12.70 -2.52 -3.49
CA GLU A 21 13.95 -2.36 -4.23
C GLU A 21 15.17 -2.19 -3.33
N LYS A 22 15.06 -1.32 -2.33
CA LYS A 22 16.21 -0.90 -1.51
C LYS A 22 15.93 -0.87 -0.02
N LEU A 23 14.87 -0.18 0.41
CA LEU A 23 14.65 0.11 1.82
C LEU A 23 14.37 -1.18 2.63
N MET A 24 13.45 -2.00 2.17
CA MET A 24 13.06 -3.19 2.92
C MET A 24 14.19 -4.21 3.04
N PRO A 25 14.99 -4.51 2.01
CA PRO A 25 16.19 -5.34 2.16
C PRO A 25 17.20 -4.77 3.15
N ILE A 26 17.40 -3.44 3.18
CA ILE A 26 18.30 -2.79 4.15
C ILE A 26 17.75 -2.96 5.57
N CYS A 27 16.46 -2.74 5.77
CA CYS A 27 15.82 -2.92 7.07
C CYS A 27 15.90 -4.37 7.54
N GLU A 28 15.61 -5.35 6.67
CA GLU A 28 15.70 -6.78 6.97
C GLU A 28 17.12 -7.18 7.39
N ASN A 29 18.14 -6.75 6.64
CA ASN A 29 19.55 -7.07 6.93
C ASN A 29 20.08 -6.42 8.22
N ASN A 30 19.48 -5.33 8.68
CA ASN A 30 19.89 -4.61 9.88
C ASN A 30 18.95 -4.81 11.07
N ASN A 31 17.97 -5.71 10.98
CA ASN A 31 16.94 -5.96 11.99
C ASN A 31 16.16 -4.69 12.38
N ILE A 32 15.86 -3.84 11.39
CA ILE A 32 15.08 -2.62 11.59
C ILE A 32 13.63 -2.92 11.21
N SER A 33 12.70 -2.67 12.13
CA SER A 33 11.27 -2.84 11.89
C SER A 33 10.67 -1.65 11.15
N LEU A 34 9.59 -1.90 10.39
CA LEU A 34 8.79 -0.87 9.75
C LEU A 34 7.41 -0.76 10.39
N ILE A 35 7.03 0.47 10.70
CA ILE A 35 5.65 0.86 10.99
C ILE A 35 5.12 1.52 9.72
N LEU A 36 4.01 1.03 9.18
CA LEU A 36 3.47 1.54 7.92
C LEU A 36 2.36 2.55 8.17
N GLY A 37 2.47 3.72 7.55
CA GLY A 37 1.40 4.69 7.40
C GLY A 37 0.86 4.72 5.97
N GLY A 38 -0.34 5.28 5.77
CA GLY A 38 -0.90 5.45 4.43
C GLY A 38 -1.22 4.14 3.70
N VAL A 39 -1.60 3.09 4.44
CA VAL A 39 -1.89 1.75 3.91
C VAL A 39 -2.96 1.76 2.81
N PHE A 40 -3.90 2.71 2.88
CA PHE A 40 -4.95 2.87 1.88
C PHE A 40 -4.58 3.84 0.74
N ASN A 41 -3.34 4.35 0.69
CA ASN A 41 -2.88 5.32 -0.31
C ASN A 41 -3.90 6.46 -0.51
N SER A 42 -4.13 7.23 0.58
CA SER A 42 -5.09 8.35 0.61
C SER A 42 -6.54 7.98 0.20
N GLY A 43 -6.92 6.71 0.38
CA GLY A 43 -8.28 6.22 0.14
C GLY A 43 -8.51 5.52 -1.20
N ILE A 44 -7.55 5.52 -2.14
CA ILE A 44 -7.72 4.84 -3.42
C ILE A 44 -7.90 3.32 -3.26
N LEU A 45 -7.32 2.72 -2.22
CA LEU A 45 -7.50 1.31 -1.87
C LEU A 45 -8.79 1.03 -1.05
N ILE A 46 -9.63 2.05 -0.85
CA ILE A 46 -10.99 1.89 -0.33
C ILE A 46 -11.98 2.05 -1.48
N ASN A 47 -11.84 3.12 -2.25
CA ASN A 47 -12.68 3.42 -3.41
C ASN A 47 -11.84 4.06 -4.52
N PRO A 48 -11.37 3.29 -5.49
CA PRO A 48 -10.62 3.82 -6.63
C PRO A 48 -11.54 4.65 -7.53
N SER A 49 -11.40 5.97 -7.44
CA SER A 49 -12.16 6.95 -8.21
C SER A 49 -11.22 8.10 -8.62
N PRO A 50 -11.40 8.71 -9.80
CA PRO A 50 -10.67 9.91 -10.19
C PRO A 50 -10.83 11.09 -9.21
N GLU A 51 -11.92 11.07 -8.43
CA GLU A 51 -12.26 12.08 -7.43
C GLU A 51 -11.64 11.77 -6.06
N SER A 52 -11.11 10.56 -5.85
CA SER A 52 -10.45 10.19 -4.60
C SER A 52 -9.25 11.10 -4.37
N TYR A 53 -9.16 11.66 -3.16
CA TYR A 53 -7.97 12.41 -2.77
C TYR A 53 -6.79 11.45 -2.69
N PHE A 54 -5.95 11.51 -3.72
CA PHE A 54 -4.83 10.63 -3.86
C PHE A 54 -3.61 11.44 -4.29
N ASP A 55 -2.54 11.38 -3.52
CA ASP A 55 -1.37 12.22 -3.72
C ASP A 55 -0.76 12.08 -5.13
N TYR A 56 -0.92 10.92 -5.75
CA TYR A 56 -0.40 10.66 -7.09
C TYR A 56 -1.33 11.16 -8.22
N THR A 57 -2.62 11.44 -7.94
CA THR A 57 -3.56 11.96 -8.96
C THR A 57 -3.51 13.47 -9.13
N LYS A 58 -2.89 14.19 -8.18
CA LYS A 58 -2.75 15.65 -8.17
C LYS A 58 -1.35 16.12 -8.52
N LEU A 59 -0.59 15.34 -9.27
CA LEU A 59 0.77 15.68 -9.71
C LEU A 59 0.83 16.99 -10.52
N ASP A 60 -0.28 17.44 -11.12
CA ASP A 60 -0.37 18.67 -11.86
C ASP A 60 -0.71 19.90 -10.99
N SER A 61 -0.88 19.75 -9.68
CA SER A 61 -1.13 20.90 -8.82
C SER A 61 0.18 21.54 -8.39
N ASN A 62 0.28 22.86 -8.50
CA ASN A 62 1.42 23.68 -8.05
C ASN A 62 1.83 23.40 -6.58
N TRP A 63 0.93 22.84 -5.79
CA TRP A 63 1.18 22.43 -4.41
C TRP A 63 2.20 21.29 -4.31
N PHE A 64 2.05 20.24 -5.13
CA PHE A 64 2.96 19.12 -5.14
C PHE A 64 4.35 19.50 -5.69
N GLU A 65 4.39 20.36 -6.74
CA GLU A 65 5.65 20.91 -7.25
C GLU A 65 6.41 21.72 -6.20
N ASN A 66 5.72 22.49 -5.38
CA ASN A 66 6.34 23.29 -4.33
C ASN A 66 6.83 22.45 -3.17
N LEU A 67 6.11 21.41 -2.78
CA LEU A 67 6.51 20.48 -1.72
C LEU A 67 7.71 19.62 -2.15
N THR A 68 7.73 19.18 -3.39
CA THR A 68 8.77 18.27 -3.91
C THR A 68 10.06 19.00 -4.29
N LYS A 69 9.99 20.25 -4.70
CA LYS A 69 11.20 21.08 -4.90
C LYS A 69 12.00 21.28 -3.61
N SER A 70 11.34 21.17 -2.45
CA SER A 70 11.99 21.43 -1.15
C SER A 70 12.43 20.20 -0.38
N LEU A 71 11.83 19.00 -0.58
CA LEU A 71 11.98 17.87 0.35
C LEU A 71 12.25 16.50 -0.27
N VAL A 72 11.91 16.24 -1.53
CA VAL A 72 12.07 14.89 -2.11
C VAL A 72 12.43 14.98 -3.59
N ARG A 73 13.51 14.31 -4.01
CA ARG A 73 13.70 13.98 -5.43
C ARG A 73 12.60 12.98 -5.83
N ILE A 74 11.63 13.43 -6.59
CA ILE A 74 10.72 12.50 -7.29
C ILE A 74 11.60 11.74 -8.28
N PRO A 75 11.57 10.40 -8.28
CA PRO A 75 12.21 9.63 -9.34
C PRO A 75 11.66 10.08 -10.69
N LYS A 76 12.53 10.19 -11.70
CA LYS A 76 12.12 10.60 -13.07
C LYS A 76 11.12 9.65 -13.74
N ASP A 77 10.93 8.49 -13.15
CA ASP A 77 10.16 7.35 -13.65
C ASP A 77 8.84 7.17 -12.86
N HIS A 78 8.27 8.26 -12.36
CA HIS A 78 7.01 8.18 -11.59
C HIS A 78 5.85 7.86 -12.54
N GLU A 79 5.16 6.76 -12.22
CA GLU A 79 3.97 6.35 -12.95
C GLU A 79 2.87 7.42 -12.90
N SER A 80 2.09 7.51 -13.98
CA SER A 80 1.01 8.49 -14.09
C SER A 80 -0.11 8.23 -13.07
N ALA A 81 -0.89 9.25 -12.78
CA ALA A 81 -2.10 9.11 -11.97
C ALA A 81 -3.07 8.06 -12.53
N GLU A 82 -3.20 8.02 -13.85
CA GLU A 82 -4.02 7.05 -14.57
C GLU A 82 -3.52 5.61 -14.37
N PHE A 83 -2.21 5.40 -14.40
CA PHE A 83 -1.60 4.10 -14.12
C PHE A 83 -2.01 3.58 -12.73
N TRP A 84 -1.88 4.41 -11.69
CA TRP A 84 -2.22 4.02 -10.33
C TRP A 84 -3.71 3.73 -10.16
N LEU A 85 -4.57 4.54 -10.79
CA LEU A 85 -6.01 4.33 -10.76
C LEU A 85 -6.39 3.02 -11.47
N ASN A 86 -5.81 2.76 -12.64
CA ASN A 86 -6.06 1.53 -13.40
C ASN A 86 -5.58 0.30 -12.63
N LYS A 87 -4.40 0.37 -11.99
CA LYS A 87 -3.90 -0.70 -11.13
C LYS A 87 -4.84 -0.97 -9.95
N ALA A 88 -5.29 0.08 -9.25
CA ALA A 88 -6.23 -0.06 -8.14
C ALA A 88 -7.57 -0.69 -8.57
N ASN A 89 -8.10 -0.29 -9.73
CA ASN A 89 -9.32 -0.91 -10.30
C ASN A 89 -9.09 -2.37 -10.68
N SER A 90 -7.94 -2.72 -11.24
CA SER A 90 -7.61 -4.11 -11.57
C SER A 90 -7.54 -4.98 -10.31
N ILE A 91 -6.95 -4.47 -9.23
CA ILE A 91 -6.93 -5.17 -7.94
C ILE A 91 -8.34 -5.29 -7.36
N LYS A 92 -9.18 -4.24 -7.48
CA LYS A 92 -10.58 -4.28 -7.05
C LYS A 92 -11.36 -5.37 -7.78
N ASN A 93 -11.23 -5.46 -9.10
CA ASN A 93 -11.89 -6.51 -9.90
C ASN A 93 -11.43 -7.92 -9.48
N ALA A 94 -10.14 -8.07 -9.18
CA ALA A 94 -9.64 -9.33 -8.63
C ALA A 94 -10.27 -9.63 -7.25
N CYS A 95 -10.41 -8.64 -6.38
CA CYS A 95 -11.08 -8.81 -5.08
C CYS A 95 -12.53 -9.27 -5.27
N GLU A 96 -13.28 -8.66 -6.19
CA GLU A 96 -14.68 -9.01 -6.48
C GLU A 96 -14.80 -10.45 -6.96
N SER A 97 -13.86 -10.96 -7.77
CA SER A 97 -13.86 -12.35 -8.24
C SER A 97 -13.59 -13.38 -7.14
N PHE A 98 -13.07 -12.95 -5.99
CA PHE A 98 -12.83 -13.78 -4.79
C PHE A 98 -13.80 -13.45 -3.64
N ASP A 99 -14.91 -12.76 -3.91
CA ASP A 99 -15.91 -12.35 -2.91
C ASP A 99 -15.29 -11.63 -1.71
N THR A 100 -14.38 -10.69 -2.00
CA THR A 100 -13.71 -9.89 -0.98
C THR A 100 -13.66 -8.40 -1.36
N THR A 101 -13.18 -7.58 -0.43
CA THR A 101 -13.08 -6.14 -0.63
C THR A 101 -11.62 -5.70 -0.81
N LEU A 102 -11.43 -4.64 -1.59
CA LEU A 102 -10.13 -4.00 -1.77
C LEU A 102 -9.54 -3.53 -0.43
N LYS A 103 -10.38 -2.97 0.45
CA LYS A 103 -10.01 -2.55 1.81
C LYS A 103 -9.42 -3.69 2.62
N LYS A 104 -10.09 -4.84 2.64
CA LYS A 104 -9.64 -6.04 3.37
C LYS A 104 -8.29 -6.54 2.87
N ALA A 105 -8.12 -6.62 1.55
CA ALA A 105 -6.85 -7.01 0.95
C ALA A 105 -5.73 -6.00 1.29
N ALA A 106 -6.03 -4.70 1.26
CA ALA A 106 -5.07 -3.66 1.61
C ALA A 106 -4.59 -3.73 3.07
N ILE A 107 -5.48 -4.09 4.00
CA ILE A 107 -5.14 -4.27 5.42
C ILE A 107 -4.21 -5.48 5.62
N GLN A 108 -4.42 -6.58 4.90
CA GLN A 108 -3.70 -7.83 5.12
C GLN A 108 -2.35 -7.89 4.42
N PHE A 109 -2.24 -7.31 3.22
CA PHE A 109 -1.04 -7.40 2.39
C PHE A 109 0.26 -7.04 3.10
N PRO A 110 0.36 -5.93 3.86
CA PRO A 110 1.61 -5.51 4.48
C PRO A 110 2.24 -6.56 5.40
N TYR A 111 1.43 -7.34 6.08
CA TYR A 111 1.89 -8.29 7.10
C TYR A 111 2.53 -9.56 6.55
N PHE A 112 2.56 -9.75 5.23
CA PHE A 112 3.34 -10.82 4.62
C PHE A 112 4.85 -10.57 4.71
N ASN A 113 5.28 -9.33 4.89
CA ASN A 113 6.69 -9.04 5.07
C ASN A 113 7.03 -8.90 6.56
N ARG A 114 7.98 -9.73 7.02
CA ARG A 114 8.40 -9.79 8.44
C ARG A 114 9.02 -8.50 8.97
N THR A 115 9.49 -7.63 8.07
CA THR A 115 10.03 -6.32 8.45
C THR A 115 8.93 -5.39 8.96
N VAL A 116 7.67 -5.64 8.56
CA VAL A 116 6.52 -4.85 9.01
C VAL A 116 6.06 -5.32 10.38
N SER A 117 6.20 -4.46 11.37
CA SER A 117 5.75 -4.72 12.75
C SER A 117 4.32 -4.24 13.01
N SER A 118 3.89 -3.17 12.33
CA SER A 118 2.56 -2.58 12.55
C SER A 118 2.11 -1.73 11.36
N CYS A 119 0.79 -1.55 11.24
CA CYS A 119 0.16 -0.60 10.32
C CYS A 119 -0.68 0.40 11.09
N ILE A 120 -0.54 1.69 10.74
CA ILE A 120 -1.36 2.77 11.29
C ILE A 120 -2.48 3.08 10.29
N LEU A 121 -3.71 2.88 10.72
CA LEU A 121 -4.90 3.14 9.94
C LEU A 121 -5.64 4.36 10.51
N GLY A 122 -6.01 5.31 9.63
CA GLY A 122 -6.90 6.41 10.01
C GLY A 122 -8.33 5.89 10.16
N MET A 123 -8.97 6.21 11.29
CA MET A 123 -10.36 5.83 11.59
C MET A 123 -11.05 6.99 12.30
N ASN A 124 -12.31 7.24 11.98
CA ASN A 124 -13.10 8.32 12.56
C ASN A 124 -14.37 7.84 13.27
N SER A 125 -14.60 6.53 13.36
CA SER A 125 -15.73 5.94 14.05
C SER A 125 -15.38 4.59 14.68
N SER A 126 -16.11 4.20 15.73
CA SER A 126 -15.99 2.89 16.36
C SER A 126 -16.31 1.73 15.40
N ASN A 127 -17.26 1.93 14.48
CA ASN A 127 -17.58 0.92 13.47
C ASN A 127 -16.40 0.64 12.54
N GLN A 128 -15.68 1.67 12.10
CA GLN A 128 -14.47 1.47 11.29
C GLN A 128 -13.38 0.70 12.05
N VAL A 129 -13.26 0.89 13.34
CA VAL A 129 -12.31 0.11 14.17
C VAL A 129 -12.70 -1.37 14.15
N ILE A 130 -13.98 -1.68 14.42
CA ILE A 130 -14.49 -3.05 14.44
C ILE A 130 -14.31 -3.72 13.07
N GLU A 131 -14.71 -3.05 12.00
CA GLU A 131 -14.58 -3.55 10.63
C GLU A 131 -13.12 -3.81 10.25
N ASN A 132 -12.20 -2.90 10.57
CA ASN A 132 -10.79 -3.06 10.24
C ASN A 132 -10.14 -4.22 11.00
N ILE A 133 -10.54 -4.44 12.26
CA ILE A 133 -10.11 -5.59 13.06
C ILE A 133 -10.65 -6.89 12.44
N ASP A 134 -11.92 -6.92 12.03
CA ASP A 134 -12.52 -8.06 11.37
C ASP A 134 -11.86 -8.37 10.02
N ASP A 135 -11.63 -7.35 9.19
CA ASP A 135 -10.91 -7.46 7.92
C ASP A 135 -9.47 -7.98 8.10
N TYR A 136 -8.79 -7.59 9.19
CA TYR A 136 -7.47 -8.11 9.52
C TYR A 136 -7.50 -9.58 9.95
N ASN A 137 -8.49 -9.98 10.75
CA ASN A 137 -8.56 -11.32 11.35
C ASN A 137 -9.04 -12.40 10.38
N ARG A 138 -9.99 -12.10 9.51
CA ARG A 138 -10.55 -13.04 8.52
C ARG A 138 -9.64 -13.14 7.30
N LYS A 139 -8.62 -13.98 7.39
CA LYS A 139 -7.59 -14.10 6.36
C LYS A 139 -8.14 -14.49 5.00
N LEU A 140 -7.62 -13.85 3.96
CA LEU A 140 -7.88 -14.21 2.58
C LEU A 140 -7.10 -15.46 2.18
N PRO A 141 -7.65 -16.29 1.28
CA PRO A 141 -6.99 -17.53 0.88
C PRO A 141 -5.70 -17.27 0.09
N SER A 142 -4.75 -18.18 0.17
CA SER A 142 -3.49 -18.08 -0.57
C SER A 142 -3.69 -18.01 -2.09
N SER A 143 -4.75 -18.64 -2.62
CA SER A 143 -5.11 -18.56 -4.04
C SER A 143 -5.42 -17.15 -4.50
N PHE A 144 -6.00 -16.30 -3.66
CA PHE A 144 -6.21 -14.88 -3.96
C PHE A 144 -4.88 -14.14 -4.15
N TRP A 145 -3.96 -14.33 -3.22
CA TRP A 145 -2.66 -13.67 -3.28
C TRP A 145 -1.82 -14.15 -4.47
N GLN A 146 -1.88 -15.45 -4.75
CA GLN A 146 -1.25 -16.02 -5.93
C GLN A 146 -1.83 -15.45 -7.21
N HIS A 147 -3.16 -15.31 -7.29
CA HIS A 147 -3.84 -14.68 -8.43
C HIS A 147 -3.34 -13.23 -8.67
N LEU A 148 -3.19 -12.42 -7.60
CA LEU A 148 -2.64 -11.07 -7.74
C LEU A 148 -1.21 -11.09 -8.29
N LYS A 149 -0.39 -12.04 -7.87
CA LYS A 149 0.99 -12.17 -8.30
C LYS A 149 1.09 -12.64 -9.74
N ASP A 150 0.33 -13.65 -10.13
CA ASP A 150 0.31 -14.20 -11.50
C ASP A 150 -0.16 -13.15 -12.53
N ASN A 151 -1.06 -12.26 -12.12
CA ASN A 151 -1.53 -11.15 -12.95
C ASN A 151 -0.68 -9.87 -12.82
N LYS A 152 0.48 -9.94 -12.14
CA LYS A 152 1.41 -8.81 -11.95
C LYS A 152 0.77 -7.57 -11.28
N LEU A 153 -0.27 -7.78 -10.49
CA LEU A 153 -0.95 -6.73 -9.73
C LEU A 153 -0.17 -6.35 -8.46
N ILE A 154 0.69 -7.25 -7.98
CA ILE A 154 1.68 -7.01 -6.94
C ILE A 154 3.06 -7.41 -7.45
N ASP A 155 4.10 -6.82 -6.86
CA ASP A 155 5.50 -7.09 -7.22
C ASP A 155 5.84 -8.57 -6.99
N GLU A 156 6.57 -9.18 -7.90
CA GLU A 156 6.98 -10.58 -7.82
C GLU A 156 7.83 -10.90 -6.58
N ARG A 157 8.54 -9.90 -6.05
CA ARG A 157 9.33 -9.99 -4.82
C ARG A 157 8.47 -9.99 -3.57
N SER A 158 7.17 -9.67 -3.67
CA SER A 158 6.26 -9.70 -2.52
C SER A 158 6.20 -11.11 -1.95
N LYS A 159 6.54 -11.24 -0.67
CA LYS A 159 6.40 -12.49 0.07
C LYS A 159 4.90 -12.72 0.29
N ILE A 160 4.34 -13.71 -0.36
CA ILE A 160 2.99 -14.22 -0.14
C ILE A 160 3.13 -15.69 0.24
N ILE A 161 2.40 -16.11 1.21
CA ILE A 161 2.54 -17.49 1.74
C ILE A 161 1.85 -18.46 0.83
#